data_4c8c5cd24d0e42f183a545696225122b
#
_entry.id   4c8c5cd24d0e42f183a545696225122b
#
_cell.length_a   1.000
_cell.length_b   1.000
_cell.length_c   1.000
_cell.angle_alpha   90.00
_cell.angle_beta   90.00
_cell.angle_gamma   90.00
#
_symmetry.space_group_name_H-M   'P 1'
#
loop_
_entity.id
_entity.type
_entity.pdbx_description
1 polymer ?
#
loop_
_entity_poly.entity_id
_entity_poly.type
_entity_poly.pdbx_seq_one_letter_code
_entity_poly.pdbx_strand_id
1 'polypeptide(L)'
;AFFHLAWAHTIGAGRNDMPAQIENIRYTIDAVRTAAAMGCRVFVGTGSQAEYGRVDGVLRADTPTNPENGYGMAKLCAGQMSRTEAAALGMDHVWARILSVYGPHDGPNTMISATIQKLLAGQCPDLTAGEQKWDYLYSADAADALYRMACHGRSGAVYPVGSGTARPLREYIETLRDAIDLALPLGLGKIPYGPQQVMFLQADITKLAADTGFAPRTAFADGIRATIAWAKTQKQTN
;
A
#
# COMPACT_ATOMS: atom_id res chain seq x y z
N ALA A 1 9.04 -9.98 17.21
CA ALA A 1 8.79 -9.92 15.76
C ALA A 1 9.72 -8.90 15.11
N PHE A 2 10.01 -9.09 13.84
CA PHE A 2 10.76 -8.15 13.01
C PHE A 2 9.87 -7.70 11.85
N PHE A 3 9.76 -6.39 11.61
CA PHE A 3 8.98 -5.82 10.51
C PHE A 3 9.93 -5.26 9.45
N HIS A 4 9.90 -5.80 8.25
CA HIS A 4 10.69 -5.33 7.12
C HIS A 4 9.80 -4.47 6.20
N LEU A 5 9.89 -3.15 6.36
CA LEU A 5 9.10 -2.16 5.63
C LEU A 5 9.93 -1.39 4.59
N ALA A 6 11.25 -1.50 4.66
CA ALA A 6 12.15 -0.75 3.79
C ALA A 6 12.16 -1.32 2.36
N TRP A 7 12.18 -0.42 1.40
CA TRP A 7 12.33 -0.73 -0.03
C TRP A 7 12.76 0.51 -0.79
N ALA A 8 13.80 0.43 -1.60
CA ALA A 8 14.24 1.52 -2.47
C ALA A 8 13.52 1.48 -3.82
N HIS A 9 13.42 2.64 -4.49
CA HIS A 9 12.91 2.76 -5.86
C HIS A 9 11.46 2.24 -6.03
N THR A 10 10.54 2.73 -5.19
CA THR A 10 9.13 2.31 -5.16
C THR A 10 8.24 3.04 -6.17
N ILE A 11 8.72 4.15 -6.77
CA ILE A 11 7.93 5.05 -7.62
C ILE A 11 8.63 5.35 -8.96
N GLY A 12 7.84 5.77 -9.93
CA GLY A 12 8.32 6.25 -11.23
C GLY A 12 9.21 5.25 -11.97
N ALA A 13 10.21 5.75 -12.69
CA ALA A 13 11.15 4.94 -13.47
C ALA A 13 12.00 3.99 -12.62
N GLY A 14 12.22 4.32 -11.34
CA GLY A 14 12.98 3.47 -10.41
C GLY A 14 12.34 2.10 -10.18
N ARG A 15 11.03 1.95 -10.44
CA ARG A 15 10.36 0.62 -10.38
C ARG A 15 10.91 -0.38 -11.39
N ASN A 16 11.57 0.08 -12.45
CA ASN A 16 12.21 -0.74 -13.47
C ASN A 16 13.75 -0.62 -13.46
N ASP A 17 14.33 -0.06 -12.40
CA ASP A 17 15.77 -0.13 -12.15
C ASP A 17 16.12 -1.54 -11.64
N MET A 18 16.38 -2.47 -12.56
CA MET A 18 16.58 -3.88 -12.23
C MET A 18 17.74 -4.12 -11.25
N PRO A 19 18.92 -3.48 -11.35
CA PRO A 19 19.95 -3.58 -10.34
C PRO A 19 19.46 -3.21 -8.93
N ALA A 20 18.79 -2.06 -8.78
CA ALA A 20 18.25 -1.63 -7.49
C ALA A 20 17.17 -2.58 -6.97
N GLN A 21 16.34 -3.14 -7.85
CA GLN A 21 15.31 -4.11 -7.44
C GLN A 21 15.94 -5.44 -6.99
N ILE A 22 17.03 -5.89 -7.61
CA ILE A 22 17.79 -7.09 -7.16
C ILE A 22 18.41 -6.84 -5.77
N GLU A 23 18.98 -5.66 -5.53
CA GLU A 23 19.52 -5.30 -4.22
C GLU A 23 18.44 -5.32 -3.12
N ASN A 24 17.22 -4.88 -3.41
CA ASN A 24 16.10 -4.97 -2.47
C ASN A 24 15.77 -6.42 -2.07
N ILE A 25 15.89 -7.38 -3.00
CA ILE A 25 15.73 -8.80 -2.69
C ILE A 25 16.83 -9.24 -1.72
N ARG A 26 18.10 -8.88 -1.98
CA ARG A 26 19.23 -9.19 -1.11
C ARG A 26 19.02 -8.59 0.29
N TYR A 27 18.65 -7.33 0.39
CA TYR A 27 18.36 -6.67 1.67
C TYR A 27 17.22 -7.34 2.43
N THR A 28 16.21 -7.88 1.75
CA THR A 28 15.13 -8.63 2.39
C THR A 28 15.66 -9.92 3.02
N ILE A 29 16.53 -10.67 2.34
CA ILE A 29 17.16 -11.88 2.90
C ILE A 29 18.08 -11.53 4.06
N ASP A 30 18.90 -10.48 3.94
CA ASP A 30 19.76 -10.00 5.03
C ASP A 30 18.93 -9.58 6.26
N ALA A 31 17.75 -8.98 6.05
CA ALA A 31 16.82 -8.63 7.12
C ALA A 31 16.26 -9.87 7.84
N VAL A 32 15.95 -10.96 7.12
CA VAL A 32 15.54 -12.24 7.73
C VAL A 32 16.66 -12.81 8.62
N ARG A 33 17.89 -12.85 8.11
CA ARG A 33 19.07 -13.34 8.86
C ARG A 33 19.34 -12.49 10.08
N THR A 34 19.24 -11.17 9.94
CA THR A 34 19.37 -10.22 11.06
C THR A 34 18.29 -10.47 12.11
N ALA A 35 17.04 -10.63 11.70
CA ALA A 35 15.94 -10.94 12.60
C ALA A 35 16.18 -12.24 13.40
N ALA A 36 16.66 -13.29 12.72
CA ALA A 36 17.02 -14.56 13.37
C ALA A 36 18.16 -14.37 14.39
N ALA A 37 19.23 -13.66 14.02
CA ALA A 37 20.36 -13.36 14.91
C ALA A 37 19.94 -12.54 16.13
N MET A 38 18.90 -11.70 16.01
CA MET A 38 18.30 -10.94 17.12
C MET A 38 17.33 -11.77 17.97
N GLY A 39 17.14 -13.06 17.68
CA GLY A 39 16.20 -13.93 18.39
C GLY A 39 14.72 -13.64 18.11
N CYS A 40 14.39 -12.96 17.01
CA CYS A 40 13.01 -12.76 16.60
C CYS A 40 12.38 -14.09 16.14
N ARG A 41 11.15 -14.36 16.58
CA ARG A 41 10.41 -15.56 16.19
C ARG A 41 9.57 -15.40 14.93
N VAL A 42 9.17 -14.16 14.62
CA VAL A 42 8.29 -13.85 13.49
C VAL A 42 8.92 -12.77 12.63
N PHE A 43 8.94 -13.00 11.33
CA PHE A 43 9.28 -12.01 10.31
C PHE A 43 8.03 -11.59 9.55
N VAL A 44 7.72 -10.31 9.54
CA VAL A 44 6.64 -9.71 8.76
C VAL A 44 7.25 -8.87 7.64
N GLY A 45 7.13 -9.34 6.41
CA GLY A 45 7.60 -8.62 5.23
C GLY A 45 6.46 -7.91 4.49
N THR A 46 6.76 -6.74 3.91
CA THR A 46 5.79 -5.99 3.12
C THR A 46 5.96 -6.22 1.62
N GLY A 47 4.99 -6.92 1.05
CA GLY A 47 4.75 -7.06 -0.37
C GLY A 47 3.93 -5.91 -0.96
N SER A 48 3.44 -6.10 -2.16
CA SER A 48 2.66 -5.10 -2.88
C SER A 48 1.60 -5.75 -3.78
N GLN A 49 0.51 -5.03 -4.04
CA GLN A 49 -0.44 -5.39 -5.09
C GLN A 49 0.22 -5.55 -6.48
N ALA A 50 1.37 -4.90 -6.70
CA ALA A 50 2.12 -5.02 -7.95
C ALA A 50 2.61 -6.45 -8.25
N GLU A 51 2.64 -7.33 -7.24
CA GLU A 51 2.96 -8.75 -7.41
C GLU A 51 1.90 -9.50 -8.24
N TYR A 52 0.65 -9.04 -8.19
CA TYR A 52 -0.45 -9.65 -8.98
C TYR A 52 -0.43 -9.23 -10.45
N GLY A 53 0.14 -8.06 -10.78
CA GLY A 53 -0.08 -7.44 -12.07
C GLY A 53 -1.49 -6.87 -12.18
N ARG A 54 -2.03 -6.77 -13.40
CA ARG A 54 -3.43 -6.35 -13.63
C ARG A 54 -4.36 -7.56 -13.53
N VAL A 55 -5.34 -7.45 -12.65
CA VAL A 55 -6.35 -8.48 -12.39
C VAL A 55 -7.72 -7.83 -12.41
N ASP A 56 -8.65 -8.42 -13.15
CA ASP A 56 -10.06 -8.05 -13.11
C ASP A 56 -10.73 -8.79 -11.97
N GLY A 57 -10.88 -8.12 -10.84
CA GLY A 57 -11.56 -8.68 -9.67
C GLY A 57 -10.86 -8.43 -8.35
N VAL A 58 -11.41 -9.02 -7.31
CA VAL A 58 -10.91 -8.88 -5.93
C VAL A 58 -9.61 -9.67 -5.75
N LEU A 59 -8.60 -9.02 -5.19
CA LEU A 59 -7.28 -9.63 -4.95
C LEU A 59 -7.30 -10.49 -3.69
N ARG A 60 -6.98 -11.76 -3.84
CA ARG A 60 -6.89 -12.77 -2.78
C ARG A 60 -5.45 -13.22 -2.58
N ALA A 61 -5.20 -13.93 -1.49
CA ALA A 61 -3.88 -14.53 -1.24
C ALA A 61 -3.45 -15.50 -2.35
N ASP A 62 -4.41 -16.24 -2.91
CA ASP A 62 -4.26 -17.27 -3.95
C ASP A 62 -4.50 -16.75 -5.37
N THR A 63 -4.85 -15.46 -5.55
CA THR A 63 -4.91 -14.86 -6.89
C THR A 63 -3.57 -15.06 -7.60
N PRO A 64 -3.54 -15.58 -8.83
CA PRO A 64 -2.32 -15.77 -9.59
C PRO A 64 -1.50 -14.49 -9.71
N THR A 65 -0.19 -14.63 -9.54
CA THR A 65 0.75 -13.50 -9.63
C THR A 65 1.36 -13.41 -11.02
N ASN A 66 1.26 -12.23 -11.63
CA ASN A 66 1.86 -11.94 -12.94
C ASN A 66 2.38 -10.48 -12.97
N PRO A 67 3.45 -10.18 -12.20
CA PRO A 67 3.95 -8.82 -12.09
C PRO A 67 4.43 -8.28 -13.45
N GLU A 68 4.09 -7.02 -13.76
CA GLU A 68 4.36 -6.38 -15.04
C GLU A 68 5.55 -5.40 -15.01
N ASN A 69 6.21 -5.23 -13.87
CA ASN A 69 7.37 -4.35 -13.71
C ASN A 69 8.38 -4.93 -12.72
N GLY A 70 9.61 -4.43 -12.77
CA GLY A 70 10.72 -4.92 -11.95
C GLY A 70 10.43 -4.85 -10.43
N TYR A 71 9.74 -3.81 -9.98
CA TYR A 71 9.32 -3.69 -8.58
C TYR A 71 8.40 -4.84 -8.13
N GLY A 72 7.35 -5.13 -8.92
CA GLY A 72 6.43 -6.22 -8.61
C GLY A 72 7.11 -7.59 -8.67
N MET A 73 7.99 -7.80 -9.68
CA MET A 73 8.79 -9.03 -9.80
C MET A 73 9.70 -9.23 -8.61
N ALA A 74 10.40 -8.18 -8.18
CA ALA A 74 11.31 -8.23 -7.04
C ALA A 74 10.56 -8.44 -5.71
N LYS A 75 9.42 -7.79 -5.51
CA LYS A 75 8.56 -8.00 -4.33
C LYS A 75 8.09 -9.46 -4.25
N LEU A 76 7.61 -10.03 -5.34
CA LEU A 76 7.20 -11.43 -5.40
C LEU A 76 8.38 -12.37 -5.10
N CYS A 77 9.52 -12.15 -5.73
CA CYS A 77 10.74 -12.94 -5.48
C CYS A 77 11.19 -12.85 -4.03
N ALA A 78 11.27 -11.62 -3.47
CA ALA A 78 11.64 -11.40 -2.09
C ALA A 78 10.70 -12.10 -1.10
N GLY A 79 9.39 -12.06 -1.35
CA GLY A 79 8.40 -12.74 -0.52
C GLY A 79 8.56 -14.26 -0.51
N GLN A 80 8.85 -14.86 -1.67
CA GLN A 80 9.07 -16.30 -1.79
C GLN A 80 10.42 -16.73 -1.17
N MET A 81 11.49 -16.00 -1.47
CA MET A 81 12.83 -16.32 -0.94
C MET A 81 12.92 -16.10 0.56
N SER A 82 12.39 -14.99 1.08
CA SER A 82 12.40 -14.71 2.52
C SER A 82 11.60 -15.72 3.31
N ARG A 83 10.50 -16.25 2.76
CA ARG A 83 9.74 -17.35 3.38
C ARG A 83 10.59 -18.62 3.52
N THR A 84 11.33 -18.99 2.46
CA THR A 84 12.20 -20.16 2.47
C THR A 84 13.35 -19.99 3.45
N GLU A 85 13.99 -18.81 3.46
CA GLU A 85 15.08 -18.49 4.40
C GLU A 85 14.61 -18.47 5.85
N ALA A 86 13.46 -17.86 6.14
CA ALA A 86 12.89 -17.84 7.49
C ALA A 86 12.58 -19.25 8.01
N ALA A 87 12.00 -20.11 7.15
CA ALA A 87 11.75 -21.51 7.52
C ALA A 87 13.03 -22.27 7.84
N ALA A 88 14.10 -22.08 7.06
CA ALA A 88 15.41 -22.70 7.32
C ALA A 88 16.05 -22.23 8.65
N LEU A 89 15.70 -21.01 9.10
CA LEU A 89 16.16 -20.44 10.37
C LEU A 89 15.18 -20.68 11.53
N GLY A 90 14.13 -21.47 11.34
CA GLY A 90 13.13 -21.78 12.36
C GLY A 90 12.23 -20.61 12.75
N MET A 91 12.05 -19.63 11.86
CA MET A 91 11.21 -18.46 12.08
C MET A 91 9.86 -18.60 11.37
N ASP A 92 8.83 -18.08 12.00
CA ASP A 92 7.55 -17.82 11.31
C ASP A 92 7.70 -16.66 10.32
N HIS A 93 7.04 -16.78 9.17
CA HIS A 93 7.08 -15.78 8.11
C HIS A 93 5.66 -15.40 7.68
N VAL A 94 5.39 -14.10 7.60
CA VAL A 94 4.13 -13.55 7.09
C VAL A 94 4.42 -12.49 6.04
N TRP A 95 3.70 -12.55 4.91
CA TRP A 95 3.87 -11.62 3.80
C TRP A 95 2.60 -10.79 3.57
N ALA A 96 2.72 -9.47 3.74
CA ALA A 96 1.62 -8.52 3.61
C ALA A 96 1.63 -7.86 2.22
N ARG A 97 0.77 -8.26 1.29
CA ARG A 97 0.61 -7.59 -0.01
C ARG A 97 -0.24 -6.34 0.16
N ILE A 98 0.44 -5.22 0.39
CA ILE A 98 -0.21 -3.94 0.65
C ILE A 98 -0.79 -3.37 -0.65
N LEU A 99 -2.05 -2.95 -0.61
CA LEU A 99 -2.73 -2.23 -1.68
C LEU A 99 -2.45 -0.72 -1.56
N SER A 100 -3.48 0.12 -1.54
CA SER A 100 -3.30 1.57 -1.46
C SER A 100 -3.49 2.07 -0.04
N VAL A 101 -2.41 2.47 0.59
CA VAL A 101 -2.42 3.09 1.93
C VAL A 101 -2.28 4.60 1.77
N TYR A 102 -3.00 5.37 2.59
CA TYR A 102 -2.92 6.83 2.66
C TYR A 102 -2.84 7.28 4.11
N GLY A 103 -2.30 8.46 4.35
CA GLY A 103 -2.23 9.03 5.70
C GLY A 103 -1.15 10.11 5.83
N PRO A 104 -0.92 10.62 7.06
CA PRO A 104 0.23 11.47 7.34
C PRO A 104 1.54 10.82 6.89
N HIS A 105 2.49 11.63 6.42
CA HIS A 105 3.80 11.22 5.89
C HIS A 105 3.76 10.41 4.58
N ASP A 106 2.61 10.33 3.89
CA ASP A 106 2.55 9.76 2.55
C ASP A 106 3.39 10.60 1.56
N GLY A 107 3.96 9.93 0.56
CA GLY A 107 4.83 10.57 -0.43
C GLY A 107 4.14 11.71 -1.19
N PRO A 108 4.84 12.82 -1.49
CA PRO A 108 4.23 14.03 -2.06
C PRO A 108 3.61 13.82 -3.45
N ASN A 109 4.01 12.76 -4.16
CA ASN A 109 3.59 12.45 -5.52
C ASN A 109 2.45 11.43 -5.60
N THR A 110 1.91 10.97 -4.47
CA THR A 110 0.70 10.13 -4.50
C THR A 110 -0.52 10.96 -4.89
N MET A 111 -1.55 10.32 -5.43
CA MET A 111 -2.76 11.03 -5.85
C MET A 111 -3.38 11.82 -4.69
N ILE A 112 -3.49 11.22 -3.51
CA ILE A 112 -4.05 11.85 -2.31
C ILE A 112 -3.21 13.07 -1.90
N SER A 113 -1.90 12.89 -1.69
CA SER A 113 -1.01 13.96 -1.21
C SER A 113 -0.89 15.10 -2.22
N ALA A 114 -0.72 14.80 -3.51
CA ALA A 114 -0.62 15.81 -4.56
C ALA A 114 -1.94 16.61 -4.70
N THR A 115 -3.09 15.94 -4.56
CA THR A 115 -4.40 16.62 -4.59
C THR A 115 -4.56 17.54 -3.38
N ILE A 116 -4.24 17.08 -2.17
CA ILE A 116 -4.26 17.92 -0.96
C ILE A 116 -3.38 19.17 -1.14
N GLN A 117 -2.16 19.00 -1.62
CA GLN A 117 -1.21 20.11 -1.77
C GLN A 117 -1.74 21.18 -2.76
N LYS A 118 -2.27 20.76 -3.90
CA LYS A 118 -2.86 21.66 -4.90
C LYS A 118 -4.07 22.41 -4.34
N LEU A 119 -5.00 21.69 -3.73
CA LEU A 119 -6.22 22.30 -3.16
C LEU A 119 -5.89 23.28 -2.02
N LEU A 120 -4.95 22.94 -1.12
CA LEU A 120 -4.48 23.84 -0.08
C LEU A 120 -3.76 25.08 -0.63
N ALA A 121 -3.23 25.00 -1.86
CA ALA A 121 -2.65 26.17 -2.57
C ALA A 121 -3.69 26.95 -3.38
N GLY A 122 -4.99 26.61 -3.30
CA GLY A 122 -6.04 27.21 -4.12
C GLY A 122 -5.97 26.84 -5.61
N GLN A 123 -5.23 25.79 -5.95
CA GLN A 123 -5.05 25.34 -7.33
C GLN A 123 -6.03 24.23 -7.67
N CYS A 124 -6.53 24.22 -8.91
CA CYS A 124 -7.35 23.13 -9.43
C CYS A 124 -6.45 21.92 -9.80
N PRO A 125 -6.59 20.76 -9.16
CA PRO A 125 -5.83 19.58 -9.56
C PRO A 125 -6.37 19.00 -10.87
N ASP A 126 -5.49 18.70 -11.84
CA ASP A 126 -5.86 17.94 -13.02
C ASP A 126 -5.88 16.45 -12.67
N LEU A 127 -6.99 15.79 -12.97
CA LEU A 127 -7.32 14.42 -12.54
C LEU A 127 -7.92 13.63 -13.72
N THR A 128 -7.85 12.31 -13.62
CA THR A 128 -8.65 11.44 -14.50
C THR A 128 -10.14 11.59 -14.18
N ALA A 129 -11.03 10.95 -14.94
CA ALA A 129 -12.47 10.99 -14.67
C ALA A 129 -12.86 10.38 -13.30
N GLY A 130 -11.96 9.62 -12.68
CA GLY A 130 -12.16 9.03 -11.35
C GLY A 130 -13.15 7.85 -11.32
N GLU A 131 -13.36 7.19 -12.46
CA GLU A 131 -14.30 6.06 -12.60
C GLU A 131 -13.74 4.75 -12.05
N GLN A 132 -12.40 4.63 -12.00
CA GLN A 132 -11.75 3.43 -11.44
C GLN A 132 -12.17 3.20 -10.00
N LYS A 133 -12.50 1.96 -9.67
CA LYS A 133 -12.82 1.54 -8.30
C LYS A 133 -11.53 1.26 -7.53
N TRP A 134 -11.39 1.87 -6.36
CA TRP A 134 -10.17 1.85 -5.59
C TRP A 134 -10.42 1.55 -4.11
N ASP A 135 -9.55 0.75 -3.53
CA ASP A 135 -9.57 0.38 -2.11
C ASP A 135 -8.45 1.13 -1.38
N TYR A 136 -8.83 2.13 -0.58
CA TYR A 136 -7.92 2.88 0.26
C TYR A 136 -8.01 2.46 1.72
N LEU A 137 -6.87 2.20 2.34
CA LEU A 137 -6.75 1.91 3.76
C LEU A 137 -5.96 3.03 4.46
N TYR A 138 -6.44 3.48 5.62
CA TYR A 138 -5.72 4.48 6.42
C TYR A 138 -4.44 3.88 7.02
N SER A 139 -3.37 4.67 7.12
CA SER A 139 -2.04 4.20 7.53
C SER A 139 -2.00 3.58 8.93
N ALA A 140 -2.78 4.12 9.88
CA ALA A 140 -2.86 3.53 11.21
C ALA A 140 -3.55 2.14 11.21
N ASP A 141 -4.58 1.95 10.36
CA ASP A 141 -5.22 0.64 10.21
C ASP A 141 -4.26 -0.35 9.49
N ALA A 142 -3.46 0.13 8.54
CA ALA A 142 -2.43 -0.71 7.92
C ALA A 142 -1.36 -1.15 8.95
N ALA A 143 -0.96 -0.26 9.85
CA ALA A 143 -0.04 -0.59 10.94
C ALA A 143 -0.66 -1.61 11.93
N ASP A 144 -1.96 -1.45 12.29
CA ASP A 144 -2.68 -2.44 13.12
C ASP A 144 -2.74 -3.81 12.43
N ALA A 145 -2.99 -3.83 11.10
CA ALA A 145 -2.97 -5.07 10.33
C ALA A 145 -1.62 -5.80 10.42
N LEU A 146 -0.51 -5.08 10.21
CA LEU A 146 0.84 -5.64 10.32
C LEU A 146 1.14 -6.14 11.73
N TYR A 147 0.79 -5.36 12.76
CA TYR A 147 0.95 -5.76 14.16
C TYR A 147 0.17 -7.05 14.48
N ARG A 148 -1.08 -7.13 14.06
CA ARG A 148 -1.91 -8.33 14.26
C ARG A 148 -1.38 -9.54 13.50
N MET A 149 -0.83 -9.35 12.31
CA MET A 149 -0.13 -10.41 11.57
C MET A 149 1.06 -10.95 12.33
N ALA A 150 1.84 -10.07 13.01
CA ALA A 150 2.96 -10.51 13.84
C ALA A 150 2.51 -11.30 15.07
N CYS A 151 1.33 -10.99 15.64
CA CYS A 151 0.80 -11.65 16.84
C CYS A 151 0.04 -12.94 16.53
N HIS A 152 -0.70 -12.98 15.43
CA HIS A 152 -1.71 -14.00 15.16
C HIS A 152 -1.67 -14.56 13.73
N GLY A 153 -0.84 -14.01 12.85
CA GLY A 153 -0.72 -14.47 11.47
C GLY A 153 -0.21 -15.91 11.39
N ARG A 154 -0.68 -16.65 10.39
CA ARG A 154 -0.22 -18.01 10.17
C ARG A 154 1.12 -18.02 9.45
N SER A 155 2.06 -18.82 9.91
CA SER A 155 3.38 -18.95 9.26
C SER A 155 3.23 -19.39 7.80
N GLY A 156 3.98 -18.74 6.91
CA GLY A 156 3.93 -18.95 5.48
C GLY A 156 2.74 -18.30 4.77
N ALA A 157 1.83 -17.65 5.51
CA ALA A 157 0.66 -17.01 4.90
C ALA A 157 1.02 -15.72 4.17
N VAL A 158 0.26 -15.46 3.09
CA VAL A 158 0.20 -14.18 2.38
C VAL A 158 -1.16 -13.55 2.66
N TYR A 159 -1.17 -12.27 2.96
CA TYR A 159 -2.39 -11.50 3.20
C TYR A 159 -2.44 -10.25 2.31
N PRO A 160 -3.45 -10.10 1.44
CA PRO A 160 -3.78 -8.81 0.87
C PRO A 160 -4.20 -7.84 1.98
N VAL A 161 -3.69 -6.60 1.94
CA VAL A 161 -3.94 -5.58 2.95
C VAL A 161 -4.61 -4.38 2.30
N GLY A 162 -5.87 -4.17 2.61
CA GLY A 162 -6.71 -3.08 2.15
C GLY A 162 -7.88 -2.87 3.12
N SER A 163 -8.82 -2.02 2.76
CA SER A 163 -10.06 -1.84 3.55
C SER A 163 -11.10 -2.94 3.29
N GLY A 164 -10.93 -3.71 2.21
CA GLY A 164 -11.91 -4.68 1.73
C GLY A 164 -13.08 -4.06 0.95
N THR A 165 -13.07 -2.76 0.74
CA THR A 165 -14.14 -2.04 0.04
C THR A 165 -13.58 -1.12 -1.01
N ALA A 166 -13.97 -1.32 -2.28
CA ALA A 166 -13.61 -0.43 -3.38
C ALA A 166 -14.78 0.50 -3.72
N ARG A 167 -14.48 1.79 -3.90
CA ARG A 167 -15.43 2.82 -4.36
C ARG A 167 -14.85 3.55 -5.57
N PRO A 168 -15.67 4.20 -6.41
CA PRO A 168 -15.17 5.08 -7.46
C PRO A 168 -14.18 6.09 -6.91
N LEU A 169 -13.02 6.25 -7.58
CA LEU A 169 -11.96 7.15 -7.12
C LEU A 169 -12.46 8.60 -6.99
N ARG A 170 -13.44 8.99 -7.84
CA ARG A 170 -14.11 10.29 -7.75
C ARG A 170 -14.69 10.56 -6.37
N GLU A 171 -15.34 9.58 -5.72
CA GLU A 171 -15.93 9.75 -4.40
C GLU A 171 -14.88 10.07 -3.33
N TYR A 172 -13.70 9.46 -3.42
CA TYR A 172 -12.57 9.77 -2.54
C TYR A 172 -12.05 11.18 -2.77
N ILE A 173 -11.93 11.60 -4.05
CA ILE A 173 -11.44 12.93 -4.44
C ILE A 173 -12.43 14.02 -3.97
N GLU A 174 -13.73 13.80 -4.17
CA GLU A 174 -14.77 14.71 -3.72
C GLU A 174 -14.79 14.81 -2.18
N THR A 175 -14.73 13.69 -1.46
CA THR A 175 -14.64 13.68 0.00
C THR A 175 -13.40 14.45 0.50
N LEU A 176 -12.27 14.31 -0.18
CA LEU A 176 -11.03 15.04 0.14
C LEU A 176 -11.21 16.55 -0.08
N ARG A 177 -11.75 16.96 -1.24
CA ARG A 177 -12.04 18.36 -1.55
C ARG A 177 -12.98 18.97 -0.52
N ASP A 178 -14.08 18.28 -0.21
CA ASP A 178 -15.11 18.72 0.73
C ASP A 178 -14.56 18.89 2.15
N ALA A 179 -13.58 18.10 2.55
CA ALA A 179 -12.88 18.25 3.82
C ALA A 179 -11.95 19.48 3.88
N ILE A 180 -11.63 20.10 2.74
CA ILE A 180 -10.83 21.34 2.67
C ILE A 180 -11.76 22.53 2.48
N ASP A 181 -12.49 22.57 1.37
CA ASP A 181 -13.47 23.59 1.03
C ASP A 181 -14.31 23.12 -0.18
N LEU A 182 -15.65 23.09 -0.02
CA LEU A 182 -16.61 22.69 -1.05
C LEU A 182 -16.56 23.53 -2.34
N ALA A 183 -16.09 24.79 -2.23
CA ALA A 183 -16.01 25.71 -3.37
C ALA A 183 -14.80 25.45 -4.28
N LEU A 184 -13.83 24.65 -3.84
CA LEU A 184 -12.62 24.39 -4.61
C LEU A 184 -12.92 23.57 -5.88
N PRO A 185 -12.39 23.97 -7.05
CA PRO A 185 -12.62 23.25 -8.29
C PRO A 185 -11.81 21.96 -8.37
N LEU A 186 -12.38 20.97 -9.06
CA LEU A 186 -11.75 19.71 -9.43
C LEU A 186 -11.66 19.59 -10.95
N GLY A 187 -10.49 19.34 -11.48
CA GLY A 187 -10.26 19.11 -12.90
C GLY A 187 -10.44 17.64 -13.29
N LEU A 188 -11.60 17.05 -12.93
CA LEU A 188 -11.94 15.67 -13.30
C LEU A 188 -12.04 15.51 -14.82
N GLY A 189 -11.45 14.45 -15.36
CA GLY A 189 -11.43 14.15 -16.80
C GLY A 189 -10.42 14.95 -17.62
N LYS A 190 -9.63 15.84 -17.02
CA LYS A 190 -8.57 16.58 -17.73
C LYS A 190 -7.38 15.70 -18.11
N ILE A 191 -7.12 14.64 -17.37
CA ILE A 191 -6.09 13.65 -17.67
C ILE A 191 -6.77 12.42 -18.26
N PRO A 192 -6.42 11.98 -19.48
CA PRO A 192 -6.95 10.74 -20.04
C PRO A 192 -6.38 9.53 -19.30
N TYR A 193 -7.10 8.42 -19.31
CA TYR A 193 -6.56 7.14 -18.83
C TYR A 193 -5.44 6.65 -19.74
N GLY A 194 -4.36 6.21 -19.13
CA GLY A 194 -3.30 5.51 -19.85
C GLY A 194 -3.72 4.08 -20.27
N PRO A 195 -3.06 3.49 -21.28
CA PRO A 195 -3.41 2.15 -21.78
C PRO A 195 -3.25 1.03 -20.74
N GLN A 196 -2.48 1.28 -19.70
CA GLN A 196 -2.22 0.32 -18.62
C GLN A 196 -2.90 0.73 -17.30
N GLN A 197 -3.93 1.59 -17.36
CA GLN A 197 -4.64 2.02 -16.17
C GLN A 197 -5.34 0.85 -15.48
N VAL A 198 -5.05 0.66 -14.20
CA VAL A 198 -5.81 -0.26 -13.34
C VAL A 198 -7.17 0.37 -13.07
N MET A 199 -8.26 -0.31 -13.47
CA MET A 199 -9.63 0.20 -13.31
C MET A 199 -10.33 -0.38 -12.08
N PHE A 200 -9.79 -1.45 -11.49
CA PHE A 200 -10.34 -2.07 -10.30
C PHE A 200 -9.22 -2.52 -9.37
N LEU A 201 -9.29 -2.10 -8.11
CA LEU A 201 -8.37 -2.52 -7.05
C LEU A 201 -9.15 -2.72 -5.76
N GLN A 202 -9.21 -3.97 -5.25
CA GLN A 202 -9.85 -4.30 -3.98
C GLN A 202 -9.16 -5.51 -3.36
N ALA A 203 -8.91 -5.46 -2.06
CA ALA A 203 -8.41 -6.59 -1.28
C ALA A 203 -9.56 -7.47 -0.77
N ASP A 204 -9.41 -8.79 -0.85
CA ASP A 204 -10.18 -9.70 0.00
C ASP A 204 -9.45 -9.86 1.34
N ILE A 205 -9.96 -9.22 2.37
CA ILE A 205 -9.39 -9.26 3.72
C ILE A 205 -9.99 -10.37 4.60
N THR A 206 -10.87 -11.23 4.06
CA THR A 206 -11.57 -12.27 4.82
C THR A 206 -10.61 -13.18 5.57
N LYS A 207 -9.54 -13.63 4.90
CA LYS A 207 -8.53 -14.48 5.53
C LYS A 207 -7.73 -13.72 6.59
N LEU A 208 -7.36 -12.47 6.33
CA LEU A 208 -6.68 -11.62 7.30
C LEU A 208 -7.55 -11.41 8.55
N ALA A 209 -8.83 -11.10 8.37
CA ALA A 209 -9.77 -10.93 9.47
C ALA A 209 -9.95 -12.22 10.28
N ALA A 210 -10.14 -13.37 9.60
CA ALA A 210 -10.35 -14.66 10.26
C ALA A 210 -9.13 -15.11 11.09
N ASP A 211 -7.92 -14.95 10.55
CA ASP A 211 -6.70 -15.41 11.20
C ASP A 211 -6.23 -14.45 12.32
N THR A 212 -6.49 -13.13 12.19
CA THR A 212 -5.87 -12.11 13.05
C THR A 212 -6.85 -11.23 13.82
N GLY A 213 -8.15 -11.31 13.54
CA GLY A 213 -9.16 -10.41 14.08
C GLY A 213 -9.05 -8.98 13.55
N PHE A 214 -8.34 -8.75 12.45
CA PHE A 214 -8.21 -7.43 11.83
C PHE A 214 -9.57 -6.96 11.26
N ALA A 215 -9.88 -5.71 11.51
CA ALA A 215 -10.96 -4.99 10.83
C ALA A 215 -10.53 -3.52 10.68
N PRO A 216 -10.69 -2.91 9.51
CA PRO A 216 -10.48 -1.48 9.34
C PRO A 216 -11.41 -0.69 10.26
N ARG A 217 -10.89 0.34 10.94
CA ARG A 217 -11.65 1.13 11.93
C ARG A 217 -11.83 2.57 11.53
N THR A 218 -10.97 3.06 10.63
CA THR A 218 -10.95 4.47 10.23
C THR A 218 -11.74 4.65 8.95
N ALA A 219 -12.88 5.35 9.02
CA ALA A 219 -13.59 5.77 7.82
C ALA A 219 -12.73 6.72 6.99
N PHE A 220 -12.84 6.66 5.65
CA PHE A 220 -12.02 7.50 4.77
C PHE A 220 -12.15 8.99 5.10
N ALA A 221 -13.35 9.47 5.40
CA ALA A 221 -13.58 10.87 5.77
C ALA A 221 -12.83 11.30 7.04
N ASP A 222 -12.62 10.39 8.01
CA ASP A 222 -11.88 10.68 9.23
C ASP A 222 -10.37 10.67 8.97
N GLY A 223 -9.87 9.64 8.29
CA GLY A 223 -8.47 9.52 7.92
C GLY A 223 -8.00 10.66 7.01
N ILE A 224 -8.85 11.11 6.07
CA ILE A 224 -8.48 12.22 5.18
C ILE A 224 -8.44 13.55 5.94
N ARG A 225 -9.33 13.79 6.91
CA ARG A 225 -9.25 14.98 7.78
C ARG A 225 -7.94 15.01 8.57
N ALA A 226 -7.53 13.89 9.14
CA ALA A 226 -6.26 13.77 9.85
C ALA A 226 -5.06 14.02 8.92
N THR A 227 -5.10 13.49 7.67
CA THR A 227 -4.06 13.69 6.67
C THR A 227 -3.96 15.15 6.24
N ILE A 228 -5.09 15.83 6.02
CA ILE A 228 -5.14 17.27 5.69
C ILE A 228 -4.61 18.11 6.85
N ALA A 229 -5.00 17.80 8.10
CA ALA A 229 -4.52 18.49 9.27
C ALA A 229 -2.99 18.43 9.36
N TRP A 230 -2.42 17.25 9.18
CA TRP A 230 -0.96 17.06 9.11
C TRP A 230 -0.33 17.86 7.96
N ALA A 231 -0.89 17.80 6.74
CA ALA A 231 -0.36 18.53 5.59
C ALA A 231 -0.33 20.05 5.80
N LYS A 232 -1.31 20.62 6.54
CA LYS A 232 -1.32 22.04 6.91
C LYS A 232 -0.16 22.41 7.83
N THR A 233 0.25 21.52 8.75
CA THR A 233 1.40 21.81 9.65
C THR A 233 2.72 21.86 8.89
N GLN A 234 2.88 21.04 7.83
CA GLN A 234 4.10 21.04 7.01
C GLN A 234 4.30 22.34 6.20
N LYS A 235 3.21 23.03 5.84
CA LYS A 235 3.28 24.34 5.14
C LYS A 235 3.69 25.51 6.05
N GLN A 236 3.52 25.38 7.35
CA GLN A 236 3.88 26.45 8.30
C GLN A 236 5.36 26.42 8.69
N THR A 237 6.06 25.34 8.34
CA THR A 237 7.47 25.10 8.74
C THR A 237 8.47 25.40 7.61
N ASN A 238 7.98 25.71 6.40
CA ASN A 238 8.75 26.15 5.23
C ASN A 238 8.41 27.60 4.87
#